data_5d8b194c3bf15156a461ffbee23549be
#
_entry.id   5d8b194c3bf15156a461ffbee23549be
#
_cell.length_a   1.000
_cell.length_b   1.000
_cell.length_c   1.000
_cell.angle_alpha   90.00
_cell.angle_beta   90.00
_cell.angle_gamma   90.00
#
_symmetry.space_group_name_H-M   'P 1'
#
loop_
_entity.id
_entity.type
_entity.pdbx_description
1 polymer ?
#
loop_
_entity_poly.entity_id
_entity_poly.type
_entity_poly.pdbx_seq_one_letter_code
_entity_poly.pdbx_strand_id
1 'polypeptide(L)'
;MLISKLDKIDHKILDSLQTDARITNVELAKKAGLSPSPCLQRVRALEKSGVISRYVTLLNPLALGLTVSVFIQVSLEKQVERALEVFEKAIQSRPEVMECYLMTGDADYLLRVVVPDVQSLERFIVNYLSKIPGIASIKSSFSLKQVKYQTALPLT
;
A
#
# COMPACT_ATOMS: atom_id res chain seq x y z
N MET A 1 -18.02 -6.81 -12.49
CA MET A 1 -18.94 -6.78 -11.32
C MET A 1 -19.31 -5.33 -11.08
N LEU A 2 -20.58 -4.94 -11.32
CA LEU A 2 -21.03 -3.55 -11.09
C LEU A 2 -20.95 -3.29 -9.59
N ILE A 3 -20.05 -2.37 -9.19
CA ILE A 3 -20.04 -1.81 -7.85
C ILE A 3 -21.41 -1.16 -7.68
N SER A 4 -22.23 -1.67 -6.76
CA SER A 4 -23.47 -1.01 -6.39
C SER A 4 -23.13 0.41 -6.02
N LYS A 5 -23.79 1.38 -6.63
CA LYS A 5 -23.53 2.80 -6.41
C LYS A 5 -23.64 3.09 -4.91
N LEU A 6 -22.51 3.43 -4.28
CA LEU A 6 -22.46 3.80 -2.85
C LEU A 6 -23.40 4.97 -2.60
N ASP A 7 -24.19 4.89 -1.56
CA ASP A 7 -25.06 5.99 -1.15
C ASP A 7 -24.35 6.92 -0.15
N LYS A 8 -25.00 8.04 0.20
CA LYS A 8 -24.45 9.01 1.14
C LYS A 8 -24.19 8.44 2.55
N ILE A 9 -24.92 7.40 2.93
CA ILE A 9 -24.76 6.73 4.22
C ILE A 9 -23.54 5.83 4.17
N ASP A 10 -23.33 5.09 3.08
CA ASP A 10 -22.14 4.28 2.86
C ASP A 10 -20.87 5.13 2.89
N HIS A 11 -20.90 6.32 2.26
CA HIS A 11 -19.78 7.28 2.33
C HIS A 11 -19.48 7.70 3.77
N LYS A 12 -20.49 8.03 4.59
CA LYS A 12 -20.30 8.39 6.01
C LYS A 12 -19.70 7.24 6.84
N ILE A 13 -20.14 6.02 6.57
CA ILE A 13 -19.59 4.81 7.21
C ILE A 13 -18.11 4.65 6.83
N LEU A 14 -17.80 4.72 5.54
CA LEU A 14 -16.44 4.56 5.03
C LEU A 14 -15.50 5.66 5.54
N ASP A 15 -15.92 6.93 5.54
CA ASP A 15 -15.14 8.06 6.08
C ASP A 15 -14.81 7.87 7.56
N SER A 16 -15.79 7.40 8.33
CA SER A 16 -15.59 7.12 9.75
C SER A 16 -14.60 5.99 9.97
N LEU A 17 -14.73 4.89 9.20
CA LEU A 17 -13.84 3.73 9.30
C LEU A 17 -12.43 4.01 8.78
N GLN A 18 -12.25 4.86 7.76
CA GLN A 18 -10.94 5.30 7.30
C GLN A 18 -10.19 6.13 8.35
N THR A 19 -10.95 6.87 9.18
CA THR A 19 -10.40 7.70 10.25
C THR A 19 -10.09 6.89 11.50
N ASP A 20 -11.00 6.00 11.89
CA ASP A 20 -10.85 5.12 13.06
C ASP A 20 -11.47 3.74 12.78
N ALA A 21 -10.62 2.79 12.42
CA ALA A 21 -11.04 1.40 12.19
C ALA A 21 -11.46 0.65 13.47
N ARG A 22 -11.23 1.23 14.67
CA ARG A 22 -11.62 0.65 15.95
C ARG A 22 -12.92 1.22 16.52
N ILE A 23 -13.56 2.13 15.79
CA ILE A 23 -14.86 2.69 16.18
C ILE A 23 -15.87 1.56 16.45
N THR A 24 -16.63 1.69 17.53
CA THR A 24 -17.69 0.70 17.83
C THR A 24 -18.86 0.84 16.85
N ASN A 25 -19.57 -0.27 16.60
CA ASN A 25 -20.75 -0.20 15.72
C ASN A 25 -21.83 0.77 16.21
N VAL A 26 -21.95 0.96 17.52
CA VAL A 26 -22.90 1.91 18.12
C VAL A 26 -22.52 3.37 17.77
N GLU A 27 -21.24 3.71 17.92
CA GLU A 27 -20.73 5.04 17.57
C GLU A 27 -20.78 5.30 16.06
N LEU A 28 -20.41 4.28 15.26
CA LEU A 28 -20.50 4.35 13.80
C LEU A 28 -21.93 4.59 13.32
N ALA A 29 -22.89 3.85 13.89
CA ALA A 29 -24.31 4.00 13.60
C ALA A 29 -24.80 5.44 13.91
N LYS A 30 -24.41 5.97 15.07
CA LYS A 30 -24.73 7.35 15.47
C LYS A 30 -24.17 8.36 14.45
N LYS A 31 -22.91 8.23 14.01
CA LYS A 31 -22.29 9.10 12.99
C LYS A 31 -22.97 8.98 11.63
N ALA A 32 -23.40 7.77 11.25
CA ALA A 32 -24.09 7.53 9.98
C ALA A 32 -25.58 7.95 10.00
N GLY A 33 -26.15 8.20 11.19
CA GLY A 33 -27.57 8.49 11.36
C GLY A 33 -28.45 7.24 11.26
N LEU A 34 -27.96 6.10 11.76
CA LEU A 34 -28.61 4.80 11.73
C LEU A 34 -28.77 4.24 13.16
N SER A 35 -29.66 3.24 13.30
CA SER A 35 -29.60 2.32 14.44
C SER A 35 -28.48 1.26 14.23
N PRO A 36 -27.99 0.62 15.32
CA PRO A 36 -26.83 -0.28 15.26
C PRO A 36 -27.00 -1.47 14.28
N SER A 37 -28.20 -2.08 14.22
CA SER A 37 -28.40 -3.27 13.37
C SER A 37 -28.31 -2.97 11.87
N PRO A 38 -29.02 -1.99 11.29
CA PRO A 38 -28.83 -1.59 9.89
C PRO A 38 -27.40 -1.12 9.58
N CYS A 39 -26.73 -0.44 10.52
CA CYS A 39 -25.34 -0.03 10.35
C CYS A 39 -24.44 -1.25 10.17
N LEU A 40 -24.53 -2.24 11.05
CA LEU A 40 -23.77 -3.48 10.96
C LEU A 40 -24.03 -4.24 9.65
N GLN A 41 -25.28 -4.27 9.19
CA GLN A 41 -25.62 -4.90 7.90
C GLN A 41 -24.95 -4.20 6.73
N ARG A 42 -24.89 -2.86 6.73
CA ARG A 42 -24.18 -2.09 5.68
C ARG A 42 -22.68 -2.32 5.71
N VAL A 43 -22.06 -2.31 6.89
CA VAL A 43 -20.62 -2.60 7.03
C VAL A 43 -20.31 -3.98 6.44
N ARG A 44 -21.07 -5.01 6.81
CA ARG A 44 -20.90 -6.37 6.26
C ARG A 44 -21.10 -6.45 4.76
N ALA A 45 -22.03 -5.67 4.20
CA ALA A 45 -22.23 -5.59 2.76
C ALA A 45 -21.03 -4.94 2.06
N LEU A 46 -20.47 -3.87 2.63
CA LEU A 46 -19.26 -3.19 2.12
C LEU A 46 -18.02 -4.10 2.18
N GLU A 47 -17.86 -4.87 3.25
CA GLU A 47 -16.83 -5.90 3.36
C GLU A 47 -17.00 -7.00 2.31
N LYS A 48 -18.20 -7.58 2.21
CA LYS A 48 -18.52 -8.65 1.26
C LYS A 48 -18.35 -8.22 -0.21
N SER A 49 -18.64 -6.96 -0.52
CA SER A 49 -18.48 -6.40 -1.87
C SER A 49 -17.03 -6.08 -2.23
N GLY A 50 -16.10 -6.13 -1.25
CA GLY A 50 -14.69 -5.79 -1.43
C GLY A 50 -14.39 -4.29 -1.44
N VAL A 51 -15.39 -3.41 -1.17
CA VAL A 51 -15.16 -1.97 -0.97
C VAL A 51 -14.27 -1.75 0.25
N ILE A 52 -14.54 -2.45 1.36
CA ILE A 52 -13.60 -2.57 2.47
C ILE A 52 -12.77 -3.83 2.21
N SER A 53 -11.50 -3.64 1.87
CA SER A 53 -10.60 -4.75 1.56
C SER A 53 -10.07 -5.45 2.81
N ARG A 54 -9.71 -4.66 3.84
CA ARG A 54 -9.17 -5.17 5.12
C ARG A 54 -9.02 -4.04 6.14
N TYR A 55 -8.88 -4.43 7.40
CA TYR A 55 -8.49 -3.54 8.50
C TYR A 55 -7.02 -3.76 8.84
N VAL A 56 -6.25 -2.70 9.00
CA VAL A 56 -4.81 -2.76 9.30
C VAL A 56 -4.43 -1.80 10.42
N THR A 57 -3.39 -2.17 11.17
CA THR A 57 -2.73 -1.25 12.10
C THR A 57 -1.55 -0.61 11.41
N LEU A 58 -1.48 0.70 11.43
CA LEU A 58 -0.33 1.46 10.96
C LEU A 58 0.67 1.61 12.10
N LEU A 59 1.92 1.25 11.83
CA LEU A 59 3.01 1.33 12.80
C LEU A 59 3.91 2.53 12.48
N ASN A 60 4.51 3.09 13.53
CA ASN A 60 5.53 4.11 13.36
C ASN A 60 6.88 3.45 13.03
N PRO A 61 7.40 3.57 11.80
CA PRO A 61 8.62 2.91 11.39
C PRO A 61 9.83 3.36 12.21
N LEU A 62 9.90 4.63 12.59
CA LEU A 62 11.01 5.14 13.42
C LEU A 62 11.02 4.50 14.81
N ALA A 63 9.86 4.29 15.42
CA ALA A 63 9.74 3.60 16.70
C ALA A 63 10.18 2.13 16.64
N LEU A 64 10.17 1.54 15.43
CA LEU A 64 10.63 0.18 15.16
C LEU A 64 12.10 0.13 14.67
N GLY A 65 12.81 1.26 14.67
CA GLY A 65 14.18 1.33 14.18
C GLY A 65 14.32 1.29 12.66
N LEU A 66 13.23 1.44 11.92
CA LEU A 66 13.23 1.49 10.44
C LEU A 66 13.41 2.94 10.00
N THR A 67 14.67 3.39 9.93
CA THR A 67 15.00 4.83 9.77
C THR A 67 15.21 5.24 8.32
N VAL A 68 15.41 4.29 7.40
CA VAL A 68 15.75 4.57 6.01
C VAL A 68 14.58 4.21 5.11
N SER A 69 14.05 5.19 4.39
CA SER A 69 13.04 5.02 3.34
C SER A 69 13.63 5.48 2.00
N VAL A 70 13.59 4.60 1.00
CA VAL A 70 14.21 4.80 -0.31
C VAL A 70 13.22 4.46 -1.42
N PHE A 71 13.19 5.29 -2.45
CA PHE A 71 12.52 4.97 -3.70
C PHE A 71 13.55 4.44 -4.70
N ILE A 72 13.28 3.28 -5.26
CA ILE A 72 14.18 2.62 -6.20
C ILE A 72 13.46 2.46 -7.54
N GLN A 73 14.04 3.04 -8.57
CA GLN A 73 13.63 2.83 -9.95
C GLN A 73 14.43 1.66 -10.54
N VAL A 74 13.73 0.74 -11.17
CA VAL A 74 14.32 -0.42 -11.82
C VAL A 74 13.91 -0.43 -13.29
N SER A 75 14.89 -0.61 -14.18
CA SER A 75 14.65 -0.85 -15.60
C SER A 75 15.10 -2.26 -15.96
N LEU A 76 14.33 -2.94 -16.80
CA LEU A 76 14.64 -4.28 -17.31
C LEU A 76 15.30 -4.17 -18.69
N GLU A 77 16.14 -5.16 -19.04
CA GLU A 77 16.76 -5.25 -20.36
C GLU A 77 15.73 -5.43 -21.48
N LYS A 78 14.66 -6.16 -21.18
CA LYS A 78 13.54 -6.43 -22.09
C LYS A 78 12.22 -6.40 -21.34
N GLN A 79 11.26 -5.64 -21.85
CA GLN A 79 9.88 -5.59 -21.34
C GLN A 79 9.04 -6.73 -21.92
N VAL A 80 9.45 -7.98 -21.70
CA VAL A 80 8.69 -9.16 -22.08
C VAL A 80 8.00 -9.75 -20.86
N GLU A 81 6.79 -10.28 -21.03
CA GLU A 81 5.93 -10.81 -19.96
C GLU A 81 6.70 -11.71 -18.97
N ARG A 82 7.50 -12.64 -19.47
CA ARG A 82 8.31 -13.53 -18.64
C ARG A 82 9.31 -12.79 -17.74
N ALA A 83 9.91 -11.69 -18.21
CA ALA A 83 10.86 -10.90 -17.41
C ALA A 83 10.15 -10.13 -16.31
N LEU A 84 8.95 -9.59 -16.61
CA LEU A 84 8.09 -8.94 -15.63
C LEU A 84 7.69 -9.93 -14.53
N GLU A 85 7.18 -11.10 -14.87
CA GLU A 85 6.78 -12.14 -13.91
C GLU A 85 7.93 -12.58 -12.98
N VAL A 86 9.13 -12.78 -13.53
CA VAL A 86 10.32 -13.15 -12.73
C VAL A 86 10.66 -12.08 -11.72
N PHE A 87 10.67 -10.82 -12.14
CA PHE A 87 10.92 -9.68 -11.26
C PHE A 87 9.83 -9.54 -10.18
N GLU A 88 8.58 -9.52 -10.57
CA GLU A 88 7.44 -9.35 -9.65
C GLU A 88 7.40 -10.45 -8.59
N LYS A 89 7.59 -11.71 -8.98
CA LYS A 89 7.65 -12.84 -8.04
C LYS A 89 8.80 -12.71 -7.04
N ALA A 90 9.97 -12.28 -7.51
CA ALA A 90 11.11 -12.03 -6.64
C ALA A 90 10.81 -10.93 -5.61
N ILE A 91 10.25 -9.81 -6.06
CA ILE A 91 9.96 -8.65 -5.19
C ILE A 91 8.86 -8.96 -4.16
N GLN A 92 7.80 -9.70 -4.54
CA GLN A 92 6.71 -10.06 -3.63
C GLN A 92 7.17 -10.82 -2.38
N SER A 93 8.29 -11.52 -2.44
CA SER A 93 8.86 -12.27 -1.31
C SER A 93 9.66 -11.40 -0.33
N ARG A 94 9.85 -10.11 -0.60
CA ARG A 94 10.75 -9.23 0.17
C ARG A 94 10.00 -8.34 1.15
N PRO A 95 10.15 -8.57 2.47
CA PRO A 95 9.43 -7.81 3.49
C PRO A 95 9.86 -6.33 3.58
N GLU A 96 11.08 -5.99 3.16
CA GLU A 96 11.57 -4.62 3.10
C GLU A 96 10.93 -3.78 1.98
N VAL A 97 10.34 -4.43 0.97
CA VAL A 97 9.63 -3.76 -0.13
C VAL A 97 8.18 -3.52 0.29
N MET A 98 7.87 -2.29 0.60
CA MET A 98 6.54 -1.87 1.04
C MET A 98 5.57 -1.70 -0.12
N GLU A 99 6.06 -1.24 -1.27
CA GLU A 99 5.26 -0.95 -2.46
C GLU A 99 6.10 -1.23 -3.70
N CYS A 100 5.46 -1.73 -4.74
CA CYS A 100 6.05 -1.93 -6.05
C CYS A 100 5.00 -1.62 -7.13
N TYR A 101 5.34 -0.72 -8.05
CA TYR A 101 4.47 -0.29 -9.12
C TYR A 101 5.14 -0.52 -10.47
N LEU A 102 4.41 -1.12 -11.42
CA LEU A 102 4.78 -1.07 -12.84
C LEU A 102 4.46 0.33 -13.36
N MET A 103 5.43 0.97 -13.98
CA MET A 103 5.37 2.36 -14.35
C MET A 103 5.35 2.54 -15.88
N THR A 104 4.80 3.65 -16.33
CA THR A 104 5.02 4.17 -17.68
C THR A 104 6.13 5.21 -17.63
N GLY A 105 7.05 5.23 -18.59
CA GLY A 105 8.14 6.20 -18.66
C GLY A 105 9.52 5.53 -18.71
N ASP A 106 10.53 6.20 -18.13
CA ASP A 106 11.95 5.81 -18.28
C ASP A 106 12.35 4.57 -17.48
N ALA A 107 11.62 4.26 -16.42
CA ALA A 107 11.83 3.07 -15.60
C ALA A 107 10.61 2.16 -15.64
N ASP A 108 10.83 0.85 -15.57
CA ASP A 108 9.75 -0.14 -15.61
C ASP A 108 9.07 -0.28 -14.25
N TYR A 109 9.82 -0.18 -13.16
CA TYR A 109 9.29 -0.33 -11.81
C TYR A 109 9.74 0.78 -10.88
N LEU A 110 8.84 1.16 -9.98
CA LEU A 110 9.13 2.00 -8.82
C LEU A 110 8.84 1.20 -7.55
N LEU A 111 9.86 1.05 -6.71
CA LEU A 111 9.75 0.41 -5.40
C LEU A 111 9.87 1.45 -4.30
N ARG A 112 9.13 1.25 -3.20
CA ARG A 112 9.41 1.89 -1.92
C ARG A 112 9.96 0.86 -0.94
N VAL A 113 11.18 1.07 -0.50
CA VAL A 113 11.92 0.17 0.40
C VAL A 113 12.13 0.85 1.73
N VAL A 114 11.88 0.11 2.82
CA VAL A 114 12.07 0.61 4.20
C VAL A 114 12.98 -0.37 4.94
N VAL A 115 14.07 0.14 5.48
CA VAL A 115 15.12 -0.65 6.16
C VAL A 115 15.65 0.08 7.39
N PRO A 116 16.32 -0.62 8.33
CA PRO A 116 16.88 -0.01 9.52
C PRO A 116 17.98 1.02 9.23
N ASP A 117 18.87 0.71 8.29
CA ASP A 117 20.11 1.46 8.02
C ASP A 117 20.55 1.35 6.57
N VAL A 118 21.57 2.13 6.22
CA VAL A 118 22.16 2.16 4.87
C VAL A 118 22.85 0.84 4.52
N GLN A 119 23.45 0.15 5.49
CA GLN A 119 24.08 -1.15 5.26
C GLN A 119 23.06 -2.23 4.90
N SER A 120 21.87 -2.19 5.51
CA SER A 120 20.76 -3.06 5.16
C SER A 120 20.24 -2.77 3.74
N LEU A 121 20.19 -1.49 3.34
CA LEU A 121 19.87 -1.10 1.97
C LEU A 121 20.92 -1.62 0.98
N GLU A 122 22.20 -1.44 1.28
CA GLU A 122 23.30 -1.95 0.45
C GLU A 122 23.17 -3.45 0.25
N ARG A 123 22.97 -4.21 1.33
CA ARG A 123 22.75 -5.67 1.25
C ARG A 123 21.57 -6.04 0.39
N PHE A 124 20.45 -5.31 0.52
CA PHE A 124 19.27 -5.53 -0.32
C PHE A 124 19.59 -5.31 -1.80
N ILE A 125 20.24 -4.19 -2.14
CA ILE A 125 20.54 -3.85 -3.54
C ILE A 125 21.59 -4.82 -4.10
N VAL A 126 22.71 -5.01 -3.43
CA VAL A 126 23.87 -5.76 -3.97
C VAL A 126 23.64 -7.27 -3.92
N ASN A 127 23.08 -7.77 -2.81
CA ASN A 127 22.98 -9.22 -2.61
C ASN A 127 21.67 -9.81 -3.13
N TYR A 128 20.68 -8.97 -3.41
CA TYR A 128 19.37 -9.44 -3.83
C TYR A 128 18.87 -8.75 -5.11
N LEU A 129 18.59 -7.45 -5.08
CA LEU A 129 17.92 -6.77 -6.19
C LEU A 129 18.74 -6.87 -7.49
N SER A 130 20.04 -6.56 -7.44
CA SER A 130 20.93 -6.64 -8.61
C SER A 130 21.16 -8.05 -9.18
N LYS A 131 20.77 -9.08 -8.43
CA LYS A 131 20.89 -10.48 -8.86
C LYS A 131 19.64 -11.03 -9.52
N ILE A 132 18.54 -10.25 -9.53
CA ILE A 132 17.34 -10.66 -10.26
C ILE A 132 17.64 -10.62 -11.76
N PRO A 133 17.44 -11.72 -12.50
CA PRO A 133 17.72 -11.77 -13.92
C PRO A 133 16.92 -10.73 -14.71
N GLY A 134 17.57 -10.11 -15.69
CA GLY A 134 16.92 -9.17 -16.60
C GLY A 134 16.88 -7.72 -16.12
N ILE A 135 17.50 -7.39 -14.99
CA ILE A 135 17.64 -5.99 -14.56
C ILE A 135 18.76 -5.31 -15.37
N ALA A 136 18.42 -4.20 -16.05
CA ALA A 136 19.34 -3.36 -16.78
C ALA A 136 19.93 -2.25 -15.91
N SER A 137 19.11 -1.61 -15.08
CA SER A 137 19.56 -0.49 -14.22
C SER A 137 18.75 -0.37 -12.94
N ILE A 138 19.41 0.15 -11.91
CA ILE A 138 18.83 0.44 -10.59
C ILE A 138 19.25 1.87 -10.23
N LYS A 139 18.26 2.73 -9.91
CA LYS A 139 18.48 4.10 -9.45
C LYS A 139 17.79 4.30 -8.12
N SER A 140 18.54 4.61 -7.06
CA SER A 140 18.01 4.81 -5.71
C SER A 140 17.94 6.28 -5.36
N SER A 141 16.84 6.70 -4.71
CA SER A 141 16.61 8.05 -4.22
C SER A 141 16.17 8.00 -2.77
N PHE A 142 16.95 8.56 -1.86
CA PHE A 142 16.60 8.64 -0.44
C PHE A 142 15.46 9.63 -0.22
N SER A 143 14.44 9.23 0.53
CA SER A 143 13.43 10.15 1.03
C SER A 143 13.99 10.91 2.22
N LEU A 144 14.27 12.20 2.03
CA LEU A 144 14.77 13.06 3.11
C LEU A 144 13.68 13.37 4.14
N LYS A 145 12.43 13.53 3.67
CA LYS A 145 11.28 13.87 4.50
C LYS A 145 9.98 13.42 3.85
N GLN A 146 9.14 12.76 4.62
CA GLN A 146 7.76 12.51 4.21
C GLN A 146 6.92 13.75 4.51
N VAL A 147 6.53 14.47 3.47
CA VAL A 147 5.79 15.74 3.60
C VAL A 147 4.31 15.48 3.90
N LYS A 148 3.75 14.42 3.30
CA LYS A 148 2.36 14.01 3.53
C LYS A 148 2.27 12.49 3.50
N TYR A 149 1.52 11.94 4.44
CA TYR A 149 1.09 10.55 4.44
C TYR A 149 -0.37 10.47 4.84
N GLN A 150 -1.19 9.95 3.99
CA GLN A 150 -2.63 9.79 4.21
C GLN A 150 -3.09 8.47 3.60
N THR A 151 -3.76 7.66 4.39
CA THR A 151 -4.31 6.36 3.96
C THR A 151 -5.79 6.46 3.56
N ALA A 152 -6.49 7.48 4.06
CA ALA A 152 -7.89 7.71 3.73
C ALA A 152 -8.02 8.19 2.27
N LEU A 153 -8.82 7.47 1.48
CA LEU A 153 -9.15 7.84 0.11
C LEU A 153 -10.20 8.94 0.09
N PRO A 154 -10.13 9.90 -0.85
CA PRO A 154 -11.20 10.88 -1.04
C PRO A 154 -12.44 10.16 -1.59
N LEU A 155 -13.54 10.23 -0.83
CA LEU A 155 -14.84 9.70 -1.26
C LEU A 155 -15.64 10.86 -1.88
N THR A 156 -15.96 10.75 -3.16
CA THR A 156 -16.72 11.76 -3.94
C THR A 156 -18.19 11.37 -4.05
#